data_16641481dc23280b1d7f1ed81574ccf2
#
_entry.id   16641481dc23280b1d7f1ed81574ccf2
#
_cell.length_a   1.000
_cell.length_b   1.000
_cell.length_c   1.000
_cell.angle_alpha   90.00
_cell.angle_beta   90.00
_cell.angle_gamma   90.00
#
_symmetry.space_group_name_H-M   'P 1'
#
loop_
_entity.id
_entity.type
_entity.pdbx_description
1 polymer ?
#
loop_
_entity_poly.entity_id
_entity_poly.type
_entity_poly.pdbx_seq_one_letter_code
_entity_poly.pdbx_strand_id
1 'polypeptide(L)'
;MVAIQTPLQTTIVPEAVAFSHADADQVSHLATCGSSAKRIVIDMARAQEATTSAFARLVLLRKSLLKVGRDLRLTNLHDQTASLYEIIRLREVLPTI
;
A
#
# COMPACT_ATOMS: atom_id res chain seq x y z
N MET A 1 8.45 4.63 9.30
CA MET A 1 8.13 3.83 8.10
C MET A 1 9.42 3.40 7.42
N VAL A 2 9.52 2.15 7.05
CA VAL A 2 10.72 1.58 6.46
C VAL A 2 10.47 1.29 4.98
N ALA A 3 11.46 1.62 4.13
CA ALA A 3 11.42 1.28 2.71
C ALA A 3 12.65 0.47 2.37
N ILE A 4 12.44 -0.71 1.76
CA ILE A 4 13.50 -1.61 1.31
C ILE A 4 13.49 -1.59 -0.21
N GLN A 5 14.59 -1.12 -0.80
CA GLN A 5 14.64 -0.92 -2.25
C GLN A 5 15.58 -1.91 -2.92
N THR A 6 15.10 -2.48 -4.02
CA THR A 6 15.91 -3.22 -4.99
C THR A 6 15.69 -2.56 -6.36
N PRO A 7 16.49 -2.86 -7.41
CA PRO A 7 16.29 -2.27 -8.72
C PRO A 7 14.90 -2.50 -9.32
N LEU A 8 14.25 -3.62 -8.97
CA LEU A 8 12.96 -4.03 -9.55
C LEU A 8 11.77 -3.74 -8.64
N GLN A 9 11.99 -3.60 -7.35
CA GLN A 9 10.91 -3.52 -6.37
C GLN A 9 11.28 -2.65 -5.18
N THR A 10 10.31 -1.86 -4.72
CA THR A 10 10.40 -1.17 -3.43
C THR A 10 9.33 -1.74 -2.51
N THR A 11 9.74 -2.21 -1.34
CA THR A 11 8.83 -2.69 -0.30
C THR A 11 8.75 -1.62 0.79
N ILE A 12 7.55 -1.13 1.05
CA ILE A 12 7.28 -0.13 2.08
C ILE A 12 6.59 -0.84 3.23
N VAL A 13 7.14 -0.70 4.44
CA VAL A 13 6.60 -1.30 5.65
C VAL A 13 6.09 -0.20 6.57
N PRO A 14 4.78 0.09 6.56
CA PRO A 14 4.19 1.02 7.54
C PRO A 14 4.34 0.45 8.95
N GLU A 15 4.74 1.27 9.88
CA GLU A 15 4.95 0.85 11.27
C GLU A 15 3.76 1.11 12.17
N ALA A 16 2.79 1.89 11.70
CA ALA A 16 1.60 2.21 12.46
C ALA A 16 0.71 0.98 12.65
N VAL A 17 0.30 0.72 13.89
CA VAL A 17 -0.67 -0.33 14.21
C VAL A 17 -2.02 -0.01 13.59
N ALA A 18 -2.43 1.27 13.65
CA ALA A 18 -3.63 1.78 13.00
C ALA A 18 -3.21 2.55 11.72
N PHE A 19 -3.40 1.94 10.57
CA PHE A 19 -3.02 2.52 9.29
C PHE A 19 -4.07 3.54 8.87
N SER A 20 -3.72 4.81 8.95
CA SER A 20 -4.63 5.94 8.69
C SER A 20 -4.41 6.53 7.31
N HIS A 21 -5.28 7.49 6.95
CA HIS A 21 -5.12 8.26 5.72
C HIS A 21 -3.76 8.98 5.67
N ALA A 22 -3.29 9.52 6.78
CA ALA A 22 -1.99 10.17 6.85
C ALA A 22 -0.85 9.19 6.56
N ASP A 23 -0.95 7.96 7.05
CA ASP A 23 0.03 6.92 6.75
C ASP A 23 0.01 6.55 5.26
N ALA A 24 -1.17 6.48 4.67
CA ALA A 24 -1.32 6.23 3.23
C ALA A 24 -0.71 7.37 2.40
N ASP A 25 -0.83 8.62 2.85
CA ASP A 25 -0.18 9.76 2.21
C ASP A 25 1.34 9.65 2.25
N GLN A 26 1.91 9.19 3.37
CA GLN A 26 3.35 8.94 3.48
C GLN A 26 3.80 7.85 2.52
N VAL A 27 3.04 6.76 2.42
CA VAL A 27 3.31 5.68 1.47
C VAL A 27 3.29 6.23 0.05
N SER A 28 2.29 7.04 -0.28
CA SER A 28 2.18 7.66 -1.60
C SER A 28 3.41 8.52 -1.92
N HIS A 29 3.86 9.32 -0.96
CA HIS A 29 5.03 10.17 -1.14
C HIS A 29 6.29 9.33 -1.37
N LEU A 30 6.50 8.29 -0.58
CA LEU A 30 7.66 7.40 -0.76
C LEU A 30 7.61 6.67 -2.10
N ALA A 31 6.45 6.24 -2.55
CA ALA A 31 6.30 5.52 -3.80
C ALA A 31 6.55 6.41 -5.01
N THR A 32 6.13 7.68 -4.96
CA THR A 32 6.23 8.59 -6.10
C THR A 32 7.52 9.41 -6.11
N CYS A 33 7.98 9.87 -4.95
CA CYS A 33 9.15 10.74 -4.83
C CYS A 33 10.41 10.01 -4.35
N GLY A 34 10.24 8.91 -3.62
CA GLY A 34 11.35 8.16 -3.02
C GLY A 34 11.76 6.92 -3.78
N SER A 35 11.09 6.59 -4.89
CA SER A 35 11.36 5.36 -5.63
C SER A 35 11.00 5.52 -7.10
N SER A 36 11.75 4.83 -7.96
CA SER A 36 11.43 4.69 -9.38
C SER A 36 11.21 3.22 -9.78
N ALA A 37 11.15 2.31 -8.81
CA ALA A 37 10.92 0.90 -9.08
C ALA A 37 9.57 0.68 -9.77
N LYS A 38 9.51 -0.28 -10.69
CA LYS A 38 8.28 -0.60 -11.40
C LYS A 38 7.24 -1.27 -10.53
N ARG A 39 7.66 -1.94 -9.46
CA ARG A 39 6.77 -2.60 -8.52
C ARG A 39 6.94 -2.00 -7.14
N ILE A 40 5.82 -1.59 -6.56
CA ILE A 40 5.75 -1.15 -5.17
C ILE A 40 4.95 -2.21 -4.40
N VAL A 41 5.49 -2.68 -3.30
CA VAL A 41 4.80 -3.61 -2.39
C VAL A 41 4.66 -2.94 -1.04
N ILE A 42 3.45 -2.93 -0.51
CA ILE A 42 3.19 -2.42 0.84
C ILE A 42 2.98 -3.62 1.76
N ASP A 43 3.90 -3.78 2.70
CA ASP A 43 3.85 -4.86 3.68
C ASP A 43 3.03 -4.40 4.89
N MET A 44 1.85 -4.99 5.06
CA MET A 44 0.90 -4.63 6.11
C MET A 44 1.06 -5.48 7.37
N ALA A 45 2.18 -6.14 7.54
CA ALA A 45 2.40 -7.05 8.68
C ALA A 45 2.23 -6.38 10.03
N ARG A 46 2.57 -5.09 10.15
CA ARG A 46 2.45 -4.33 11.40
C ARG A 46 1.12 -3.62 11.56
N ALA A 47 0.34 -3.48 10.49
CA ALA A 47 -0.94 -2.79 10.52
C ALA A 47 -2.05 -3.76 10.93
N GLN A 48 -2.51 -3.65 12.17
CA GLN A 48 -3.58 -4.50 12.70
C GLN A 48 -4.96 -3.98 12.29
N GLU A 49 -5.09 -2.68 12.06
CA GLU A 49 -6.32 -2.06 11.62
C GLU A 49 -6.04 -0.95 10.61
N ALA A 50 -7.03 -0.60 9.82
CA ALA A 50 -6.91 0.44 8.80
C ALA A 50 -8.26 1.13 8.62
N THR A 51 -8.22 2.36 8.10
CA THR A 51 -9.44 3.09 7.76
C THR A 51 -9.81 2.90 6.29
N THR A 52 -11.08 3.07 5.98
CA THR A 52 -11.55 3.03 4.59
C THR A 52 -10.87 4.13 3.76
N SER A 53 -10.68 5.32 4.34
CA SER A 53 -10.01 6.42 3.62
C SER A 53 -8.55 6.11 3.31
N ALA A 54 -7.85 5.37 4.18
CA ALA A 54 -6.49 4.93 3.91
C ALA A 54 -6.44 4.01 2.69
N PHE A 55 -7.32 3.02 2.63
CA PHE A 55 -7.41 2.13 1.47
C PHE A 55 -7.82 2.89 0.20
N ALA A 56 -8.76 3.82 0.30
CA ALA A 56 -9.14 4.64 -0.85
C ALA A 56 -7.94 5.43 -1.40
N ARG A 57 -7.10 5.95 -0.53
CA ARG A 57 -5.87 6.66 -0.93
C ARG A 57 -4.91 5.73 -1.65
N LEU A 58 -4.77 4.49 -1.18
CA LEU A 58 -3.91 3.51 -1.85
C LEU A 58 -4.45 3.11 -3.23
N VAL A 59 -5.76 3.02 -3.39
CA VAL A 59 -6.38 2.77 -4.69
C VAL A 59 -6.03 3.88 -5.68
N LEU A 60 -6.13 5.14 -5.25
CA LEU A 60 -5.76 6.28 -6.09
C LEU A 60 -4.27 6.26 -6.44
N LEU A 61 -3.42 5.91 -5.49
CA LEU A 61 -1.99 5.76 -5.73
C LEU A 61 -1.72 4.70 -6.80
N ARG A 62 -2.36 3.54 -6.70
CA ARG A 62 -2.17 2.47 -7.70
C ARG A 62 -2.60 2.93 -9.09
N LYS A 63 -3.73 3.64 -9.19
CA LYS A 63 -4.19 4.17 -10.48
C LYS A 63 -3.16 5.11 -11.10
N SER A 64 -2.57 5.99 -10.29
CA SER A 64 -1.53 6.90 -10.76
C SER A 64 -0.27 6.15 -11.21
N LEU A 65 0.14 5.14 -10.48
CA LEU A 65 1.32 4.33 -10.82
C LEU A 65 1.11 3.54 -12.11
N LEU A 66 -0.09 2.96 -12.30
CA LEU A 66 -0.39 2.21 -13.52
C LEU A 66 -0.30 3.08 -14.76
N LYS A 67 -0.62 4.35 -14.68
CA LYS A 67 -0.52 5.29 -15.81
C LYS A 67 0.91 5.46 -16.33
N VAL A 68 1.91 5.23 -15.47
CA VAL A 68 3.32 5.35 -15.83
C VAL A 68 4.02 3.99 -15.89
N GLY A 69 3.26 2.91 -16.02
CA GLY A 69 3.80 1.56 -16.17
C GLY A 69 4.32 0.94 -14.89
N ARG A 70 3.88 1.45 -13.73
CA ARG A 70 4.26 0.93 -12.42
C ARG A 70 3.06 0.25 -11.76
N ASP A 71 3.31 -0.68 -10.84
CA ASP A 71 2.24 -1.38 -10.13
C ASP A 71 2.41 -1.26 -8.62
N LEU A 72 1.31 -1.46 -7.90
CA LEU A 72 1.25 -1.44 -6.44
C LEU A 72 0.48 -2.67 -5.99
N ARG A 73 1.05 -3.40 -5.03
CA ARG A 73 0.39 -4.55 -4.42
C ARG A 73 0.56 -4.54 -2.91
N LEU A 74 -0.36 -5.20 -2.22
CA LEU A 74 -0.31 -5.36 -0.79
C LEU A 74 0.16 -6.77 -0.43
N THR A 75 0.74 -6.92 0.76
CA THR A 75 1.10 -8.24 1.29
C THR A 75 0.90 -8.26 2.81
N ASN A 76 0.76 -9.46 3.37
CA ASN A 76 0.63 -9.69 4.81
C ASN A 76 -0.56 -8.98 5.46
N LEU A 77 -1.69 -8.93 4.77
CA LEU A 77 -2.94 -8.45 5.36
C LEU A 77 -3.39 -9.43 6.45
N HIS A 78 -3.79 -8.89 7.60
CA HIS A 78 -4.26 -9.70 8.72
C HIS A 78 -5.19 -8.88 9.61
N ASP A 79 -5.83 -9.54 10.60
CA ASP A 79 -6.72 -8.91 11.58
C ASP A 79 -7.79 -8.03 10.91
N GLN A 80 -8.10 -6.88 11.49
CA GLN A 80 -9.13 -5.98 10.98
C GLN A 80 -8.79 -5.44 9.59
N THR A 81 -7.50 -5.28 9.28
CA THR A 81 -7.05 -4.82 7.97
C THR A 81 -7.48 -5.79 6.87
N ALA A 82 -7.30 -7.09 7.09
CA ALA A 82 -7.74 -8.10 6.14
C ALA A 82 -9.26 -8.15 6.03
N SER A 83 -9.97 -8.03 7.16
CA SER A 83 -11.43 -8.02 7.17
C SER A 83 -11.99 -6.84 6.38
N LEU A 84 -11.47 -5.65 6.61
CA LEU A 84 -11.90 -4.45 5.90
C LEU A 84 -11.62 -4.57 4.40
N TYR A 85 -10.45 -5.08 4.04
CA TYR A 85 -10.07 -5.31 2.64
C TYR A 85 -11.10 -6.18 1.92
N GLU A 86 -11.55 -7.27 2.56
CA GLU A 86 -12.56 -8.17 1.97
C GLU A 86 -13.95 -7.53 1.94
N ILE A 87 -14.35 -6.82 3.00
CA ILE A 87 -15.67 -6.18 3.10
C ILE A 87 -15.87 -5.15 1.99
N ILE A 88 -14.87 -4.32 1.71
CA ILE A 88 -14.95 -3.28 0.68
C ILE A 88 -14.49 -3.77 -0.69
N ARG A 89 -14.22 -5.06 -0.83
CA ARG A 89 -13.95 -5.73 -2.11
C ARG A 89 -12.83 -5.09 -2.92
N LEU A 90 -11.68 -4.91 -2.29
CA LEU A 90 -10.54 -4.24 -2.94
C LEU A 90 -9.71 -5.15 -3.84
N ARG A 91 -10.01 -6.44 -3.90
CA ARG A 91 -9.16 -7.43 -4.58
C ARG A 91 -8.82 -7.05 -6.03
N GLU A 92 -9.78 -6.46 -6.75
CA GLU A 92 -9.57 -6.10 -8.16
C GLU A 92 -8.82 -4.79 -8.35
N VAL A 93 -9.05 -3.82 -7.45
CA VAL A 93 -8.49 -2.46 -7.58
C VAL A 93 -7.21 -2.28 -6.77
N LEU A 94 -6.94 -3.15 -5.82
CA LEU A 94 -5.76 -3.11 -4.97
C LEU A 94 -5.32 -4.54 -4.64
N PRO A 95 -4.78 -5.28 -5.62
CA PRO A 95 -4.50 -6.70 -5.44
C PRO A 95 -3.39 -6.97 -4.42
N THR A 96 -3.38 -8.19 -3.91
CA THR A 96 -2.30 -8.69 -3.05
C THR A 96 -1.34 -9.57 -3.85
N ILE A 97 -0.20 -9.79 -3.25
CA ILE A 97 0.75 -10.77 -3.78
C ILE A 97 0.29 -12.18 -3.39
#